data_6382e8c2e27782055cd6394bfe5a3332
#
_entry.id   6382e8c2e27782055cd6394bfe5a3332
#
_cell.length_a   1.000
_cell.length_b   1.000
_cell.length_c   1.000
_cell.angle_alpha   90.00
_cell.angle_beta   90.00
_cell.angle_gamma   90.00
#
_symmetry.space_group_name_H-M   'P 1'
#
loop_
_entity.id
_entity.type
_entity.pdbx_description
1 polymer ?
#
loop_
_entity_poly.entity_id
_entity_poly.type
_entity_poly.pdbx_seq_one_letter_code
_entity_poly.pdbx_strand_id
1 'polypeptide(L)'
;MKSLAILAMLCGHCIIPNVLHCFIYIWHMPLFFVVSGYFYHQKSRTQCLKSSFFGLLVPYFITCGVALGVSLVLSMDNSQKIFFGTLGVSSEWFGSNAMVGYGGNGPLWFLMALFWCRIIYDALRRIITNIWLFGGAILFLSVLSVVVGNKYYVPFYIAHGMAALVFYYVGNLVHLMNVDKRKCKSMFLILMLCVMAFGMMVGEPYFYALYFPNWIVNVLAALSACAVIYYLCSQIKNNKFAHMLAYIGRLSLLLLSVHSLDYMGH
;
A
#
# COMPACT_ATOMS: atom_id res chain seq x y z
N MET A 1 -6.11 9.19 -9.65
CA MET A 1 -4.99 8.55 -8.93
C MET A 1 -5.29 7.10 -8.50
N LYS A 2 -6.34 6.80 -7.71
CA LYS A 2 -6.65 5.39 -7.30
C LYS A 2 -6.83 4.45 -8.49
N SER A 3 -7.47 4.90 -9.56
CA SER A 3 -7.64 4.13 -10.79
C SER A 3 -6.32 3.77 -11.46
N LEU A 4 -5.38 4.70 -11.50
CA LEU A 4 -4.05 4.41 -12.05
C LEU A 4 -3.29 3.41 -11.17
N ALA A 5 -3.39 3.53 -9.85
CA ALA A 5 -2.73 2.60 -8.93
C ALA A 5 -3.30 1.18 -9.05
N ILE A 6 -4.63 1.01 -9.17
CA ILE A 6 -5.22 -0.33 -9.31
C ILE A 6 -4.91 -0.92 -10.69
N LEU A 7 -4.94 -0.13 -11.76
CA LEU A 7 -4.56 -0.59 -13.09
C LEU A 7 -3.07 -0.96 -13.15
N ALA A 8 -2.20 -0.15 -12.54
CA ALA A 8 -0.78 -0.48 -12.43
C ALA A 8 -0.55 -1.77 -11.63
N MET A 9 -1.28 -1.99 -10.54
CA MET A 9 -1.23 -3.24 -9.77
C MET A 9 -1.61 -4.43 -10.66
N LEU A 10 -2.71 -4.36 -11.40
CA LEU A 10 -3.12 -5.43 -12.31
C LEU A 10 -2.05 -5.68 -13.40
N CYS A 11 -1.50 -4.63 -14.01
CA CYS A 11 -0.41 -4.75 -14.98
C CYS A 11 0.86 -5.34 -14.36
N GLY A 12 1.18 -4.99 -13.11
CA GLY A 12 2.35 -5.48 -12.39
C GLY A 12 2.32 -6.99 -12.12
N HIS A 13 1.14 -7.60 -12.11
CA HIS A 13 0.98 -9.07 -11.99
C HIS A 13 0.94 -9.80 -13.34
N CYS A 14 1.04 -9.06 -14.46
CA CYS A 14 1.20 -9.65 -15.79
C CYS A 14 2.68 -9.86 -16.14
N ILE A 15 2.96 -10.65 -17.18
CA ILE A 15 4.30 -10.79 -17.73
C ILE A 15 4.66 -9.51 -18.50
N ILE A 16 5.47 -8.65 -17.88
CA ILE A 16 5.92 -7.38 -18.42
C ILE A 16 7.44 -7.24 -18.31
N PRO A 17 8.08 -6.35 -19.10
CA PRO A 17 9.51 -6.09 -18.98
C PRO A 17 9.92 -5.64 -17.57
N ASN A 18 11.08 -6.11 -17.07
CA ASN A 18 11.57 -5.82 -15.72
C ASN A 18 11.62 -4.33 -15.38
N VAL A 19 11.96 -3.48 -16.36
CA VAL A 19 12.01 -2.02 -16.15
C VAL A 19 10.61 -1.47 -15.83
N LEU A 20 9.58 -1.93 -16.53
CA LEU A 20 8.20 -1.51 -16.29
C LEU A 20 7.68 -2.09 -14.97
N HIS A 21 8.05 -3.33 -14.66
CA HIS A 21 7.73 -3.97 -13.38
C HIS A 21 8.30 -3.15 -12.20
N CYS A 22 9.62 -2.87 -12.22
CA CYS A 22 10.28 -2.05 -11.23
C CYS A 22 9.64 -0.65 -11.12
N PHE A 23 9.35 0.00 -12.26
CA PHE A 23 8.65 1.29 -12.27
C PHE A 23 7.31 1.22 -11.53
N ILE A 24 6.49 0.20 -11.78
CA ILE A 24 5.19 0.04 -11.15
C ILE A 24 5.34 -0.22 -9.64
N TYR A 25 6.23 -1.13 -9.25
CA TYR A 25 6.37 -1.58 -7.86
C TYR A 25 6.89 -0.50 -6.92
N ILE A 26 7.64 0.48 -7.43
CA ILE A 26 8.09 1.62 -6.62
C ILE A 26 6.92 2.43 -6.06
N TRP A 27 5.82 2.63 -6.80
CA TRP A 27 4.83 3.64 -6.42
C TRP A 27 3.39 3.15 -6.25
N HIS A 28 2.97 2.04 -6.88
CA HIS A 28 1.55 1.69 -6.93
C HIS A 28 0.96 1.46 -5.53
N MET A 29 1.67 0.75 -4.65
CA MET A 29 1.23 0.56 -3.26
C MET A 29 1.39 1.82 -2.41
N PRO A 30 2.56 2.48 -2.38
CA PRO A 30 2.73 3.79 -1.72
C PRO A 30 1.67 4.81 -2.06
N LEU A 31 1.23 4.89 -3.33
CA LEU A 31 0.21 5.85 -3.76
C LEU A 31 -1.13 5.65 -3.04
N PHE A 32 -1.55 4.42 -2.77
CA PHE A 32 -2.79 4.18 -2.02
C PHE A 32 -2.69 4.70 -0.58
N PHE A 33 -1.53 4.53 0.07
CA PHE A 33 -1.30 5.06 1.42
C PHE A 33 -1.24 6.59 1.42
N VAL A 34 -0.55 7.21 0.46
CA VAL A 34 -0.51 8.67 0.28
C VAL A 34 -1.92 9.23 0.07
N VAL A 35 -2.71 8.65 -0.84
CA VAL A 35 -4.08 9.09 -1.10
C VAL A 35 -4.97 8.90 0.14
N SER A 36 -4.81 7.81 0.88
CA SER A 36 -5.57 7.58 2.10
C SER A 36 -5.22 8.59 3.19
N GLY A 37 -3.94 8.93 3.33
CA GLY A 37 -3.46 9.96 4.25
C GLY A 37 -3.91 11.37 3.85
N TYR A 38 -3.96 11.69 2.56
CA TYR A 38 -4.47 12.96 2.07
C TYR A 38 -5.92 13.21 2.51
N PHE A 39 -6.77 12.18 2.52
CA PHE A 39 -8.15 12.27 2.98
C PHE A 39 -8.32 12.01 4.47
N TYR A 40 -7.22 11.94 5.24
CA TYR A 40 -7.32 11.78 6.68
C TYR A 40 -7.91 13.04 7.31
N HIS A 41 -8.92 12.84 8.14
CA HIS A 41 -9.42 13.81 9.09
C HIS A 41 -9.74 13.08 10.40
N GLN A 42 -9.44 13.73 11.50
CA GLN A 42 -9.63 13.15 12.83
C GLN A 42 -11.12 12.99 13.14
N LYS A 43 -11.52 11.74 13.39
CA LYS A 43 -12.88 11.35 13.81
C LYS A 43 -12.87 10.92 15.28
N SER A 44 -14.04 10.63 15.87
CA SER A 44 -14.06 9.92 17.15
C SER A 44 -13.38 8.56 17.02
N ARG A 45 -12.81 8.02 18.10
CA ARG A 45 -12.14 6.68 18.09
C ARG A 45 -13.06 5.61 17.53
N THR A 46 -14.31 5.57 18.02
CA THR A 46 -15.32 4.60 17.59
C THR A 46 -15.63 4.72 16.09
N GLN A 47 -15.75 5.95 15.58
CA GLN A 47 -16.01 6.18 14.16
C GLN A 47 -14.80 5.80 13.29
N CYS A 48 -13.57 6.08 13.74
CA CYS A 48 -12.35 5.66 13.04
C CYS A 48 -12.27 4.13 12.96
N LEU A 49 -12.46 3.44 14.08
CA LEU A 49 -12.47 1.98 14.14
C LEU A 49 -13.59 1.38 13.27
N LYS A 50 -14.86 1.81 13.46
CA LYS A 50 -15.99 1.32 12.67
C LYS A 50 -15.78 1.53 11.17
N SER A 51 -15.41 2.73 10.74
CA SER A 51 -15.21 3.02 9.32
C SER A 51 -14.05 2.25 8.70
N SER A 52 -12.99 1.99 9.46
CA SER A 52 -11.85 1.18 9.01
C SER A 52 -12.18 -0.31 9.00
N PHE A 53 -12.90 -0.80 10.01
CA PHE A 53 -13.34 -2.19 10.08
C PHE A 53 -14.27 -2.54 8.91
N PHE A 54 -15.38 -1.84 8.75
CA PHE A 54 -16.34 -2.13 7.69
C PHE A 54 -15.80 -1.81 6.28
N GLY A 55 -14.94 -0.81 6.14
CA GLY A 55 -14.38 -0.42 4.85
C GLY A 55 -13.17 -1.24 4.38
N LEU A 56 -12.47 -1.94 5.28
CA LEU A 56 -11.23 -2.65 4.96
C LEU A 56 -11.24 -4.11 5.42
N LEU A 57 -11.55 -4.38 6.71
CA LEU A 57 -11.47 -5.74 7.24
C LEU A 57 -12.65 -6.62 6.79
N VAL A 58 -13.87 -6.07 6.72
CA VAL A 58 -15.02 -6.85 6.24
C VAL A 58 -14.81 -7.33 4.80
N PRO A 59 -14.45 -6.47 3.82
CA PRO A 59 -14.12 -6.94 2.47
C PRO A 59 -12.93 -7.92 2.45
N TYR A 60 -11.92 -7.69 3.27
CA TYR A 60 -10.77 -8.59 3.41
C TYR A 60 -11.22 -10.00 3.80
N PHE A 61 -11.92 -10.15 4.92
CA PHE A 61 -12.35 -11.46 5.41
C PHE A 61 -13.38 -12.13 4.52
N ILE A 62 -14.29 -11.36 3.89
CA ILE A 62 -15.24 -11.92 2.91
C ILE A 62 -14.48 -12.51 1.72
N THR A 63 -13.52 -11.78 1.15
CA THR A 63 -12.76 -12.27 -0.01
C THR A 63 -11.92 -13.49 0.34
N CYS A 64 -11.21 -13.47 1.49
CA CYS A 64 -10.46 -14.63 1.96
C CYS A 64 -11.37 -15.83 2.25
N GLY A 65 -12.53 -15.60 2.85
CA GLY A 65 -13.51 -16.65 3.13
C GLY A 65 -14.08 -17.29 1.87
N VAL A 66 -14.36 -16.47 0.84
CA VAL A 66 -14.82 -16.97 -0.47
C VAL A 66 -13.70 -17.80 -1.13
N ALA A 67 -12.47 -17.30 -1.15
CA ALA A 67 -11.32 -18.02 -1.71
C ALA A 67 -11.09 -19.37 -1.01
N LEU A 68 -11.12 -19.37 0.33
CA LEU A 68 -10.96 -20.60 1.12
C LEU A 68 -12.12 -21.58 0.86
N GLY A 69 -13.36 -21.09 0.81
CA GLY A 69 -14.54 -21.91 0.52
C GLY A 69 -14.46 -22.55 -0.87
N VAL A 70 -14.09 -21.79 -1.90
CA VAL A 70 -13.89 -22.31 -3.26
C VAL A 70 -12.76 -23.36 -3.28
N SER A 71 -11.61 -23.06 -2.64
CA SER A 71 -10.49 -23.99 -2.57
C SER A 71 -10.85 -25.32 -1.89
N LEU A 72 -11.62 -25.28 -0.81
CA LEU A 72 -12.09 -26.50 -0.12
C LEU A 72 -13.10 -27.29 -0.94
N VAL A 73 -14.05 -26.62 -1.59
CA VAL A 73 -15.07 -27.29 -2.42
C VAL A 73 -14.43 -27.95 -3.65
N LEU A 74 -13.44 -27.29 -4.27
CA LEU A 74 -12.74 -27.83 -5.44
C LEU A 74 -11.57 -28.75 -5.06
N SER A 75 -11.37 -29.04 -3.76
CA SER A 75 -10.28 -29.89 -3.25
C SER A 75 -8.89 -29.44 -3.74
N MET A 76 -8.66 -28.13 -3.79
CA MET A 76 -7.39 -27.56 -4.22
C MET A 76 -6.35 -27.68 -3.11
N ASP A 77 -5.09 -27.93 -3.45
CA ASP A 77 -3.98 -28.11 -2.51
C ASP A 77 -3.57 -26.81 -1.78
N ASN A 78 -4.10 -25.66 -2.20
CA ASN A 78 -3.70 -24.35 -1.69
C ASN A 78 -4.54 -23.85 -0.49
N SER A 79 -5.50 -24.64 0.03
CA SER A 79 -6.40 -24.23 1.13
C SER A 79 -5.64 -23.80 2.39
N GLN A 80 -4.56 -24.53 2.76
CA GLN A 80 -3.72 -24.18 3.89
C GLN A 80 -2.98 -22.86 3.65
N LYS A 81 -2.45 -22.66 2.45
CA LYS A 81 -1.76 -21.43 2.05
C LYS A 81 -2.69 -20.21 2.15
N ILE A 82 -3.94 -20.34 1.69
CA ILE A 82 -4.96 -19.28 1.80
C ILE A 82 -5.30 -19.00 3.28
N PHE A 83 -5.51 -20.04 4.07
CA PHE A 83 -5.83 -19.90 5.49
C PHE A 83 -4.72 -19.16 6.26
N PHE A 84 -3.48 -19.60 6.14
CA PHE A 84 -2.35 -18.94 6.78
C PHE A 84 -2.12 -17.53 6.22
N GLY A 85 -2.24 -17.34 4.91
CA GLY A 85 -2.15 -16.02 4.29
C GLY A 85 -3.20 -15.04 4.83
N THR A 86 -4.41 -15.52 5.18
CA THR A 86 -5.45 -14.71 5.83
C THR A 86 -4.99 -14.17 7.20
N LEU A 87 -4.16 -14.91 7.91
CA LEU A 87 -3.54 -14.47 9.16
C LEU A 87 -2.26 -13.67 8.96
N GLY A 88 -1.83 -13.50 7.70
CA GLY A 88 -0.58 -12.84 7.34
C GLY A 88 0.65 -13.73 7.56
N VAL A 89 0.49 -15.04 7.58
CA VAL A 89 1.56 -16.04 7.76
C VAL A 89 1.84 -16.73 6.43
N SER A 90 3.11 -17.03 6.13
CA SER A 90 3.42 -18.01 5.08
C SER A 90 3.32 -19.42 5.64
N SER A 91 2.78 -20.35 4.85
CA SER A 91 2.77 -21.78 5.18
C SER A 91 4.20 -22.37 5.29
N GLU A 92 5.17 -21.75 4.63
CA GLU A 92 6.58 -22.17 4.63
C GLU A 92 7.32 -21.77 5.92
N TRP A 93 6.73 -20.88 6.74
CA TRP A 93 7.35 -20.41 7.98
C TRP A 93 7.54 -21.53 9.03
N PHE A 94 6.74 -22.59 8.98
CA PHE A 94 6.79 -23.69 9.93
C PHE A 94 7.95 -24.68 9.73
N GLY A 95 8.85 -24.47 8.79
CA GLY A 95 9.88 -25.48 8.47
C GLY A 95 11.28 -25.02 8.08
N SER A 96 11.54 -23.74 7.88
CA SER A 96 12.86 -23.31 7.42
C SER A 96 13.28 -21.96 7.99
N ASN A 97 14.61 -21.78 8.16
CA ASN A 97 15.26 -20.49 8.45
C ASN A 97 15.15 -19.48 7.29
N ALA A 98 14.23 -19.66 6.39
CA ALA A 98 14.01 -18.81 5.24
C ALA A 98 13.31 -17.52 5.65
N MET A 99 13.64 -16.45 4.94
CA MET A 99 13.01 -15.13 5.06
C MET A 99 11.53 -15.24 5.35
N VAL A 100 11.06 -14.46 6.32
CA VAL A 100 9.65 -14.42 6.72
C VAL A 100 8.78 -14.23 5.48
N GLY A 101 8.25 -15.32 4.98
CA GLY A 101 7.38 -15.31 3.81
C GLY A 101 6.01 -14.81 4.20
N TYR A 102 5.66 -13.59 3.83
CA TYR A 102 4.30 -13.12 3.86
C TYR A 102 3.64 -13.57 2.57
N GLY A 103 2.68 -14.45 2.62
CA GLY A 103 2.09 -14.96 1.39
C GLY A 103 0.74 -15.63 1.58
N GLY A 104 0.12 -15.98 0.46
CA GLY A 104 -1.07 -16.83 0.41
C GLY A 104 -2.40 -16.13 0.16
N ASN A 105 -2.50 -14.80 0.35
CA ASN A 105 -3.73 -14.05 0.06
C ASN A 105 -3.57 -13.01 -1.07
N GLY A 106 -2.52 -13.15 -1.89
CA GLY A 106 -2.24 -12.24 -3.00
C GLY A 106 -2.22 -10.78 -2.55
N PRO A 107 -2.67 -9.83 -3.37
CA PRO A 107 -2.64 -8.41 -3.05
C PRO A 107 -3.58 -7.96 -1.92
N LEU A 108 -4.40 -8.85 -1.34
CA LEU A 108 -5.30 -8.51 -0.22
C LEU A 108 -4.60 -8.07 1.06
N TRP A 109 -3.34 -8.50 1.29
CA TRP A 109 -2.55 -8.06 2.44
C TRP A 109 -2.61 -6.54 2.66
N PHE A 110 -2.75 -5.79 1.57
CA PHE A 110 -2.83 -4.33 1.56
C PHE A 110 -4.00 -3.78 2.40
N LEU A 111 -5.17 -4.42 2.36
CA LEU A 111 -6.33 -3.95 3.12
C LEU A 111 -6.07 -4.03 4.64
N MET A 112 -5.45 -5.12 5.08
CA MET A 112 -5.07 -5.31 6.48
C MET A 112 -3.97 -4.32 6.88
N ALA A 113 -2.95 -4.13 6.04
CA ALA A 113 -1.89 -3.15 6.27
C ALA A 113 -2.45 -1.72 6.34
N LEU A 114 -3.37 -1.34 5.44
CA LEU A 114 -4.02 -0.04 5.44
C LEU A 114 -4.90 0.17 6.70
N PHE A 115 -5.58 -0.88 7.17
CA PHE A 115 -6.31 -0.84 8.43
C PHE A 115 -5.38 -0.47 9.59
N TRP A 116 -4.28 -1.20 9.77
CA TRP A 116 -3.33 -0.91 10.84
C TRP A 116 -2.67 0.46 10.69
N CYS A 117 -2.27 0.83 9.48
CA CYS A 117 -1.73 2.15 9.20
C CYS A 117 -2.67 3.26 9.68
N ARG A 118 -3.97 3.17 9.36
CA ARG A 118 -4.98 4.18 9.78
C ARG A 118 -5.17 4.23 11.29
N ILE A 119 -5.26 3.06 11.95
CA ILE A 119 -5.49 2.98 13.40
C ILE A 119 -4.29 3.50 14.16
N ILE A 120 -3.07 3.07 13.79
CA ILE A 120 -1.83 3.51 14.45
C ILE A 120 -1.63 5.02 14.24
N TYR A 121 -1.84 5.50 13.01
CA TYR A 121 -1.73 6.93 12.69
C TYR A 121 -2.70 7.77 13.52
N ASP A 122 -3.98 7.41 13.58
CA ASP A 122 -5.00 8.12 14.36
C ASP A 122 -4.71 8.09 15.87
N ALA A 123 -4.24 6.94 16.39
CA ALA A 123 -3.86 6.80 17.79
C ALA A 123 -2.66 7.71 18.14
N LEU A 124 -1.60 7.69 17.35
CA LEU A 124 -0.42 8.52 17.55
C LEU A 124 -0.75 10.01 17.45
N ARG A 125 -1.60 10.40 16.48
CA ARG A 125 -1.99 11.81 16.29
C ARG A 125 -2.77 12.38 17.45
N ARG A 126 -3.46 11.54 18.24
CA ARG A 126 -4.16 11.93 19.47
C ARG A 126 -3.22 12.16 20.64
N ILE A 127 -2.08 11.46 20.66
CA ILE A 127 -1.11 11.53 21.75
C ILE A 127 -0.08 12.61 21.47
N ILE A 128 0.39 12.72 20.23
CA ILE A 128 1.47 13.61 19.82
C ILE A 128 0.88 14.77 19.02
N THR A 129 0.74 15.93 19.67
CA THR A 129 0.20 17.15 19.06
C THR A 129 1.24 17.91 18.25
N ASN A 130 2.51 17.88 18.68
CA ASN A 130 3.61 18.55 17.98
C ASN A 130 3.90 17.82 16.67
N ILE A 131 3.85 18.54 15.55
CA ILE A 131 3.99 17.99 14.20
C ILE A 131 5.39 17.40 13.93
N TRP A 132 6.44 17.97 14.51
CA TRP A 132 7.81 17.51 14.33
C TRP A 132 8.08 16.24 15.11
N LEU A 133 7.65 16.16 16.37
CA LEU A 133 7.72 14.95 17.18
C LEU A 133 6.87 13.83 16.57
N PHE A 134 5.70 14.18 16.04
CA PHE A 134 4.85 13.24 15.34
C PHE A 134 5.53 12.67 14.10
N GLY A 135 6.14 13.53 13.26
CA GLY A 135 6.91 13.11 12.09
C GLY A 135 8.09 12.20 12.46
N GLY A 136 8.82 12.55 13.53
CA GLY A 136 9.90 11.71 14.07
C GLY A 136 9.42 10.33 14.52
N ALA A 137 8.29 10.27 15.24
CA ALA A 137 7.67 9.01 15.68
C ALA A 137 7.22 8.14 14.48
N ILE A 138 6.62 8.75 13.46
CA ILE A 138 6.23 8.07 12.22
C ILE A 138 7.45 7.47 11.50
N LEU A 139 8.52 8.25 11.32
CA LEU A 139 9.75 7.77 10.70
C LEU A 139 10.38 6.63 11.50
N PHE A 140 10.49 6.81 12.83
CA PHE A 140 11.03 5.78 13.70
C PHE A 140 10.25 4.47 13.60
N LEU A 141 8.92 4.50 13.68
CA LEU A 141 8.08 3.32 13.57
C LEU A 141 8.15 2.67 12.18
N SER A 142 8.23 3.48 11.11
CA SER A 142 8.39 2.95 9.75
C SER A 142 9.71 2.21 9.58
N VAL A 143 10.82 2.76 10.05
CA VAL A 143 12.13 2.09 9.99
C VAL A 143 12.16 0.86 10.88
N LEU A 144 11.71 0.99 12.12
CA LEU A 144 11.65 -0.11 13.09
C LEU A 144 10.86 -1.29 12.53
N SER A 145 9.73 -1.03 11.90
CA SER A 145 8.87 -2.09 11.36
C SER A 145 9.52 -2.88 10.23
N VAL A 146 10.33 -2.23 9.39
CA VAL A 146 11.09 -2.92 8.34
C VAL A 146 12.21 -3.76 8.95
N VAL A 147 12.94 -3.23 9.93
CA VAL A 147 14.02 -3.96 10.61
C VAL A 147 13.48 -5.17 11.38
N VAL A 148 12.37 -4.99 12.10
CA VAL A 148 11.73 -6.06 12.88
C VAL A 148 11.05 -7.07 11.95
N GLY A 149 10.26 -6.60 10.98
CA GLY A 149 9.50 -7.45 10.08
C GLY A 149 10.34 -8.31 9.14
N ASN A 150 11.60 -7.92 8.88
CA ASN A 150 12.58 -8.74 8.14
C ASN A 150 13.22 -9.84 9.01
N LYS A 151 13.15 -9.74 10.34
CA LYS A 151 13.78 -10.68 11.26
C LYS A 151 12.76 -11.55 11.98
N TYR A 152 11.60 -11.00 12.26
CA TYR A 152 10.57 -11.63 13.09
C TYR A 152 9.23 -11.59 12.39
N TYR A 153 8.49 -12.66 12.51
CA TYR A 153 7.11 -12.69 12.04
C TYR A 153 6.23 -11.75 12.89
N VAL A 154 5.56 -10.81 12.21
CA VAL A 154 4.58 -9.92 12.83
C VAL A 154 3.22 -10.20 12.22
N PRO A 155 2.26 -10.77 12.98
CA PRO A 155 0.99 -11.24 12.46
C PRO A 155 0.13 -10.09 11.90
N PHE A 156 -0.85 -10.46 11.07
CA PHE A 156 -1.89 -9.57 10.55
C PHE A 156 -1.35 -8.36 9.79
N TYR A 157 -0.17 -8.44 9.17
CA TYR A 157 0.43 -7.34 8.39
C TYR A 157 0.60 -6.02 9.18
N ILE A 158 0.74 -6.10 10.52
CA ILE A 158 0.95 -4.92 11.38
C ILE A 158 2.23 -4.20 10.97
N ALA A 159 3.33 -4.94 10.74
CA ALA A 159 4.60 -4.36 10.32
C ALA A 159 4.46 -3.62 8.97
N HIS A 160 3.69 -4.15 8.03
CA HIS A 160 3.40 -3.48 6.74
C HIS A 160 2.62 -2.18 6.95
N GLY A 161 1.63 -2.20 7.85
CA GLY A 161 0.89 -0.99 8.22
C GLY A 161 1.79 0.07 8.85
N MET A 162 2.73 -0.33 9.71
CA MET A 162 3.72 0.57 10.32
C MET A 162 4.71 1.09 9.29
N ALA A 163 5.22 0.25 8.38
CA ALA A 163 6.11 0.68 7.31
C ALA A 163 5.45 1.72 6.38
N ALA A 164 4.14 1.60 6.18
CA ALA A 164 3.36 2.50 5.35
C ALA A 164 3.06 3.87 5.99
N LEU A 165 3.30 4.05 7.30
CA LEU A 165 2.98 5.28 8.01
C LEU A 165 3.63 6.51 7.39
N VAL A 166 4.84 6.40 6.87
CA VAL A 166 5.57 7.51 6.23
C VAL A 166 4.81 8.04 5.01
N PHE A 167 4.26 7.15 4.18
CA PHE A 167 3.48 7.53 3.00
C PHE A 167 2.14 8.16 3.38
N TYR A 168 1.49 7.60 4.38
CA TYR A 168 0.25 8.13 4.92
C TYR A 168 0.45 9.53 5.51
N TYR A 169 1.53 9.73 6.27
CA TYR A 169 1.91 11.01 6.86
C TYR A 169 2.16 12.07 5.80
N VAL A 170 2.95 11.75 4.77
CA VAL A 170 3.20 12.69 3.66
C VAL A 170 1.91 13.05 2.95
N GLY A 171 1.01 12.10 2.71
CA GLY A 171 -0.31 12.38 2.15
C GLY A 171 -1.09 13.39 2.99
N ASN A 172 -1.10 13.22 4.32
CA ASN A 172 -1.77 14.15 5.23
C ASN A 172 -1.09 15.53 5.27
N LEU A 173 0.24 15.58 5.23
CA LEU A 173 0.98 16.85 5.15
C LEU A 173 0.65 17.62 3.87
N VAL A 174 0.61 16.95 2.72
CA VAL A 174 0.22 17.57 1.43
C VAL A 174 -1.14 18.25 1.55
N HIS A 175 -2.11 17.58 2.18
CA HIS A 175 -3.43 18.14 2.44
C HIS A 175 -3.38 19.35 3.39
N LEU A 176 -2.74 19.21 4.55
CA LEU A 176 -2.67 20.26 5.57
C LEU A 176 -1.97 21.54 5.09
N MET A 177 -0.91 21.37 4.30
CA MET A 177 -0.11 22.49 3.75
C MET A 177 -0.69 23.04 2.44
N ASN A 178 -1.77 22.50 1.93
CA ASN A 178 -2.37 22.84 0.62
C ASN A 178 -1.32 22.83 -0.53
N VAL A 179 -0.38 21.90 -0.49
CA VAL A 179 0.70 21.81 -1.49
C VAL A 179 0.12 21.49 -2.85
N ASP A 180 -0.96 20.71 -2.89
CA ASP A 180 -1.72 20.32 -4.08
C ASP A 180 -2.30 21.52 -4.85
N LYS A 181 -2.52 22.66 -4.21
CA LYS A 181 -3.02 23.90 -4.84
C LYS A 181 -1.91 24.77 -5.41
N ARG A 182 -0.65 24.45 -5.16
CA ARG A 182 0.49 25.22 -5.64
C ARG A 182 0.85 24.79 -7.04
N LYS A 183 1.16 25.76 -7.92
CA LYS A 183 1.67 25.46 -9.26
C LYS A 183 3.02 24.74 -9.14
N CYS A 184 3.10 23.54 -9.71
CA CYS A 184 4.36 22.79 -9.77
C CYS A 184 5.31 23.49 -10.75
N LYS A 185 6.52 23.82 -10.29
CA LYS A 185 7.57 24.34 -11.15
C LYS A 185 8.19 23.19 -11.95
N SER A 186 8.50 23.42 -13.23
CA SER A 186 9.10 22.38 -14.10
C SER A 186 10.40 21.81 -13.54
N MET A 187 11.22 22.63 -12.90
CA MET A 187 12.45 22.19 -12.23
C MET A 187 12.17 21.19 -11.11
N PHE A 188 11.10 21.38 -10.33
CA PHE A 188 10.70 20.41 -9.28
C PHE A 188 10.28 19.08 -9.89
N LEU A 189 9.55 19.09 -11.00
CA LEU A 189 9.14 17.88 -11.69
C LEU A 189 10.35 17.10 -12.22
N ILE A 190 11.33 17.79 -12.81
CA ILE A 190 12.59 17.17 -13.27
C ILE A 190 13.32 16.52 -12.09
N LEU A 191 13.43 17.22 -10.97
CA LEU A 191 14.05 16.66 -9.76
C LEU A 191 13.33 15.37 -9.30
N MET A 192 12.00 15.38 -9.28
CA MET A 192 11.22 14.19 -8.89
C MET A 192 11.45 13.02 -9.86
N LEU A 193 11.53 13.29 -11.17
CA LEU A 193 11.85 12.27 -12.16
C LEU A 193 13.27 11.71 -11.98
N CYS A 194 14.25 12.55 -11.68
CA CYS A 194 15.61 12.10 -11.39
C CYS A 194 15.68 11.22 -10.13
N VAL A 195 15.01 11.61 -9.05
CA VAL A 195 14.97 10.82 -7.81
C VAL A 195 14.28 9.48 -8.03
N MET A 196 13.19 9.46 -8.80
CA MET A 196 12.50 8.23 -9.17
C MET A 196 13.41 7.31 -10.00
N ALA A 197 14.07 7.85 -11.04
CA ALA A 197 15.00 7.09 -11.88
C ALA A 197 16.19 6.53 -11.07
N PHE A 198 16.75 7.33 -10.16
CA PHE A 198 17.80 6.86 -9.26
C PHE A 198 17.31 5.70 -8.36
N GLY A 199 16.08 5.79 -7.83
CA GLY A 199 15.49 4.70 -7.05
C GLY A 199 15.31 3.40 -7.85
N MET A 200 14.97 3.50 -9.13
CA MET A 200 14.91 2.32 -10.03
C MET A 200 16.29 1.67 -10.21
N MET A 201 17.37 2.49 -10.26
CA MET A 201 18.75 1.97 -10.38
C MET A 201 19.24 1.29 -9.08
N VAL A 202 18.78 1.74 -7.92
CA VAL A 202 19.14 1.14 -6.61
C VAL A 202 18.50 -0.24 -6.44
N GLY A 203 17.34 -0.45 -7.01
CA GLY A 203 16.65 -1.74 -7.04
C GLY A 203 15.18 -1.65 -6.64
N GLU A 204 14.46 -2.69 -7.00
CA GLU A 204 13.03 -2.81 -6.80
C GLU A 204 12.67 -3.11 -5.34
N PRO A 205 11.79 -2.30 -4.69
CA PRO A 205 11.27 -2.62 -3.37
C PRO A 205 10.11 -3.61 -3.47
N TYR A 206 10.14 -4.65 -2.64
CA TYR A 206 9.01 -5.58 -2.47
C TYR A 206 8.29 -5.28 -1.17
N PHE A 207 7.30 -4.42 -1.23
CA PHE A 207 6.59 -3.94 -0.03
C PHE A 207 5.91 -5.08 0.74
N TYR A 208 5.36 -6.07 0.04
CA TYR A 208 4.72 -7.23 0.67
C TYR A 208 5.71 -8.09 1.47
N ALA A 209 6.98 -8.11 1.09
CA ALA A 209 8.06 -8.79 1.80
C ALA A 209 8.81 -7.88 2.78
N LEU A 210 8.41 -6.63 2.93
CA LEU A 210 9.12 -5.57 3.67
C LEU A 210 10.59 -5.42 3.22
N TYR A 211 10.90 -5.82 1.98
CA TYR A 211 12.24 -5.75 1.42
C TYR A 211 12.44 -4.42 0.68
N PHE A 212 13.46 -3.69 1.10
CA PHE A 212 13.87 -2.42 0.51
C PHE A 212 15.38 -2.45 0.31
N PRO A 213 15.89 -2.48 -0.93
CA PRO A 213 17.34 -2.43 -1.20
C PRO A 213 18.04 -1.29 -0.48
N ASN A 214 17.42 -0.10 -0.48
CA ASN A 214 17.77 1.03 0.36
C ASN A 214 16.50 1.74 0.78
N TRP A 215 16.11 1.63 2.04
CA TRP A 215 14.84 2.15 2.54
C TRP A 215 14.65 3.65 2.26
N ILE A 216 15.67 4.48 2.51
CA ILE A 216 15.58 5.93 2.31
C ILE A 216 15.36 6.25 0.84
N VAL A 217 16.20 5.68 -0.03
CA VAL A 217 16.13 5.92 -1.48
C VAL A 217 14.80 5.43 -2.05
N ASN A 218 14.36 4.23 -1.67
CA ASN A 218 13.10 3.66 -2.16
C ASN A 218 11.88 4.47 -1.68
N VAL A 219 11.87 4.97 -0.44
CA VAL A 219 10.80 5.84 0.07
C VAL A 219 10.79 7.18 -0.69
N LEU A 220 11.94 7.82 -0.90
CA LEU A 220 12.03 9.06 -1.65
C LEU A 220 11.62 8.88 -3.11
N ALA A 221 12.03 7.79 -3.75
CA ALA A 221 11.63 7.45 -5.12
C ALA A 221 10.12 7.21 -5.23
N ALA A 222 9.52 6.48 -4.27
CA ALA A 222 8.08 6.25 -4.23
C ALA A 222 7.29 7.55 -4.07
N LEU A 223 7.71 8.43 -3.16
CA LEU A 223 7.07 9.74 -2.95
C LEU A 223 7.23 10.64 -4.19
N SER A 224 8.40 10.61 -4.81
CA SER A 224 8.65 11.34 -6.06
C SER A 224 7.75 10.85 -7.19
N ALA A 225 7.64 9.53 -7.36
CA ALA A 225 6.73 8.95 -8.35
C ALA A 225 5.26 9.31 -8.07
N CYS A 226 4.83 9.28 -6.80
CA CYS A 226 3.49 9.73 -6.40
C CYS A 226 3.25 11.21 -6.77
N ALA A 227 4.25 12.09 -6.60
CA ALA A 227 4.15 13.51 -6.97
C ALA A 227 4.05 13.68 -8.50
N VAL A 228 4.84 12.94 -9.29
CA VAL A 228 4.76 12.93 -10.76
C VAL A 228 3.38 12.46 -11.22
N ILE A 229 2.87 11.36 -10.67
CA ILE A 229 1.55 10.82 -11.02
C ILE A 229 0.44 11.79 -10.62
N TYR A 230 0.57 12.44 -9.46
CA TYR A 230 -0.36 13.49 -9.07
C TYR A 230 -0.37 14.63 -10.10
N TYR A 231 0.81 15.11 -10.51
CA TYR A 231 0.92 16.14 -11.52
C TYR A 231 0.27 15.73 -12.85
N LEU A 232 0.56 14.53 -13.35
CA LEU A 232 -0.06 14.00 -14.57
C LEU A 232 -1.58 13.90 -14.44
N CYS A 233 -2.09 13.41 -13.31
CA CYS A 233 -3.53 13.38 -13.04
C CYS A 233 -4.17 14.76 -13.03
N SER A 234 -3.46 15.78 -12.56
CA SER A 234 -3.96 17.16 -12.48
C SER A 234 -4.09 17.81 -13.85
N GLN A 235 -3.38 17.29 -14.89
CA GLN A 235 -3.49 17.75 -16.28
C GLN A 235 -4.68 17.13 -17.04
N ILE A 236 -5.29 16.08 -16.48
CA ILE A 236 -6.43 15.42 -17.13
C ILE A 236 -7.64 16.36 -17.06
N LYS A 237 -8.09 16.81 -18.24
CA LYS A 237 -9.29 17.65 -18.35
C LYS A 237 -10.54 16.86 -17.96
N ASN A 238 -11.54 17.57 -17.47
CA ASN A 238 -12.85 16.96 -17.16
C ASN A 238 -13.57 16.56 -18.44
N ASN A 239 -13.40 15.33 -18.87
CA ASN A 239 -13.97 14.72 -20.06
C ASN A 239 -14.41 13.27 -19.78
N LYS A 240 -14.93 12.58 -20.80
CA LYS A 240 -15.37 11.17 -20.69
C LYS A 240 -14.28 10.25 -20.12
N PHE A 241 -13.02 10.47 -20.48
CA PHE A 241 -11.88 9.70 -19.98
C PHE A 241 -11.67 9.91 -18.47
N ALA A 242 -11.75 11.15 -17.99
CA ALA A 242 -11.67 11.46 -16.55
C ALA A 242 -12.80 10.78 -15.77
N HIS A 243 -14.04 10.78 -16.30
CA HIS A 243 -15.18 10.09 -15.69
C HIS A 243 -15.00 8.57 -15.64
N MET A 244 -14.46 7.98 -16.72
CA MET A 244 -14.12 6.55 -16.74
C MET A 244 -13.08 6.19 -15.68
N LEU A 245 -11.99 6.97 -15.58
CA LEU A 245 -10.99 6.76 -14.53
C LEU A 245 -11.58 6.93 -13.12
N ALA A 246 -12.46 7.92 -12.93
CA ALA A 246 -13.12 8.11 -11.64
C ALA A 246 -14.01 6.91 -11.28
N TYR A 247 -14.72 6.32 -12.24
CA TYR A 247 -15.52 5.13 -12.06
C TYR A 247 -14.66 3.91 -11.67
N ILE A 248 -13.58 3.63 -12.40
CA ILE A 248 -12.61 2.58 -12.07
C ILE A 248 -12.07 2.78 -10.65
N GLY A 249 -11.74 4.02 -10.27
CA GLY A 249 -11.24 4.33 -8.94
C GLY A 249 -12.24 4.06 -7.80
N ARG A 250 -13.55 4.14 -8.07
CA ARG A 250 -14.61 3.75 -7.11
C ARG A 250 -14.70 2.23 -6.95
N LEU A 251 -14.44 1.50 -8.04
CA LEU A 251 -14.46 0.04 -8.06
C LEU A 251 -13.14 -0.59 -7.63
N SER A 252 -12.13 0.20 -7.22
CA SER A 252 -10.78 -0.29 -6.92
C SER A 252 -10.75 -1.41 -5.89
N LEU A 253 -11.63 -1.37 -4.87
CA LEU A 253 -11.74 -2.43 -3.88
C LEU A 253 -12.29 -3.73 -4.47
N LEU A 254 -13.32 -3.63 -5.31
CA LEU A 254 -13.90 -4.79 -6.00
C LEU A 254 -12.87 -5.43 -6.95
N LEU A 255 -12.17 -4.60 -7.74
CA LEU A 255 -11.11 -5.06 -8.64
C LEU A 255 -9.98 -5.76 -7.88
N LEU A 256 -9.57 -5.20 -6.73
CA LEU A 256 -8.58 -5.83 -5.87
C LEU A 256 -9.08 -7.21 -5.38
N SER A 257 -10.31 -7.30 -4.91
CA SER A 257 -10.89 -8.55 -4.41
C SER A 257 -10.99 -9.62 -5.49
N VAL A 258 -11.50 -9.26 -6.68
CA VAL A 258 -11.62 -10.20 -7.82
C VAL A 258 -10.24 -10.69 -8.27
N HIS A 259 -9.28 -9.78 -8.43
CA HIS A 259 -7.92 -10.15 -8.80
C HIS A 259 -7.23 -11.04 -7.76
N SER A 260 -7.51 -10.81 -6.48
CA SER A 260 -6.97 -11.66 -5.41
C SER A 260 -7.57 -13.06 -5.41
N LEU A 261 -8.84 -13.23 -5.79
CA LEU A 261 -9.45 -14.55 -5.96
C LEU A 261 -8.79 -15.34 -7.09
N ASP A 262 -8.52 -14.69 -8.22
CA ASP A 262 -7.78 -15.27 -9.33
C ASP A 262 -6.37 -15.69 -8.91
N TYR A 263 -5.64 -14.81 -8.23
CA TYR A 263 -4.28 -15.09 -7.73
C TYR A 263 -4.23 -16.24 -6.71
N MET A 264 -5.25 -16.40 -5.87
CA MET A 264 -5.32 -17.48 -4.88
C MET A 264 -5.78 -18.82 -5.50
N GLY A 265 -6.35 -18.79 -6.71
CA GLY A 265 -6.78 -19.98 -7.44
C GLY A 265 -5.66 -20.70 -8.19
N HIS A 266 -4.54 -20.06 -8.34
CA HIS A 266 -3.30 -20.57 -8.95
C HIS A 266 -2.23 -20.81 -7.91
#